data_4af9ddfc8bdd2ab2c98906419fe3af86
#
_entry.id   4af9ddfc8bdd2ab2c98906419fe3af86
#
_cell.length_a   1.000
_cell.length_b   1.000
_cell.length_c   1.000
_cell.angle_alpha   90.00
_cell.angle_beta   90.00
_cell.angle_gamma   90.00
#
_symmetry.space_group_name_H-M   'P 1'
#
loop_
_entity.id
_entity.type
_entity.pdbx_description
1 polymer ?
#
loop_
_entity_poly.entity_id
_entity_poly.type
_entity_poly.pdbx_seq_one_letter_code
_entity_poly.pdbx_strand_id
1 'polypeptide(L)'
;NDRISEWEKRDSAGYSLPQTGNGVNVISNLYSDNDLSTTRISGYLQDVFKFRTKQGMFTLIGGIRGSYWSYNKEFIFSPRVSLGFIPNFDQNLTFRAATGIYYQSPFYKELRTTVQDAAGNDIIELNKDIKSQRSIHFILGGDYTFRAADRNFKVSADLYYKKLDDLIPY
;
A
#
# COMPACT_ATOMS: atom_id res chain seq x y z
N ASN A 1 8.09 1.74 -21.60
CA ASN A 1 7.47 0.55 -22.19
C ASN A 1 8.14 -0.67 -21.56
N ASP A 2 7.38 -1.42 -20.79
CA ASP A 2 7.85 -2.65 -20.16
C ASP A 2 7.19 -3.82 -20.88
N ARG A 3 8.02 -4.70 -21.45
CA ARG A 3 7.56 -5.95 -22.02
C ARG A 3 7.58 -7.00 -20.91
N ILE A 4 6.42 -7.61 -20.65
CA ILE A 4 6.26 -8.65 -19.64
C ILE A 4 5.99 -9.94 -20.38
N SER A 5 7.00 -10.81 -20.43
CA SER A 5 6.84 -12.18 -20.90
C SER A 5 7.02 -13.14 -19.74
N GLU A 6 6.09 -14.04 -19.56
CA GLU A 6 6.11 -15.02 -18.47
C GLU A 6 5.69 -16.37 -19.02
N TRP A 7 6.42 -17.39 -18.60
CA TRP A 7 6.15 -18.76 -18.93
C TRP A 7 6.04 -19.59 -17.66
N GLU A 8 4.89 -20.21 -17.44
CA GLU A 8 4.65 -21.09 -16.30
C GLU A 8 4.32 -22.50 -16.79
N LYS A 9 5.11 -23.46 -16.33
CA LYS A 9 4.89 -24.87 -16.59
C LYS A 9 4.57 -25.57 -15.28
N ARG A 10 3.42 -26.21 -15.20
CA ARG A 10 3.03 -27.04 -14.05
C ARG A 10 3.10 -28.50 -14.40
N ASP A 11 3.96 -29.24 -13.69
CA ASP A 11 4.18 -30.67 -13.90
C ASP A 11 3.27 -31.53 -13.03
N SER A 12 2.75 -31.00 -11.92
CA SER A 12 1.82 -31.69 -11.02
C SER A 12 0.96 -30.71 -10.23
N ALA A 13 -0.29 -31.04 -10.03
CA ALA A 13 -1.22 -30.33 -9.16
C ALA A 13 -1.41 -31.12 -7.86
N GLY A 14 -0.48 -31.06 -6.90
CA GLY A 14 -0.64 -31.64 -5.58
C GLY A 14 0.42 -32.67 -5.17
N TYR A 15 0.36 -33.09 -3.90
CA TYR A 15 1.25 -34.05 -3.29
C TYR A 15 1.10 -35.43 -3.93
N SER A 16 2.23 -35.97 -4.39
CA SER A 16 2.43 -37.38 -4.79
C SER A 16 1.34 -37.99 -5.69
N LEU A 17 1.38 -37.65 -6.97
CA LEU A 17 0.84 -38.59 -7.95
C LEU A 17 1.76 -39.81 -8.01
N PRO A 18 1.22 -41.04 -8.05
CA PRO A 18 2.05 -42.23 -8.25
C PRO A 18 2.80 -42.06 -9.58
N GLN A 19 4.12 -42.16 -9.53
CA GLN A 19 4.94 -42.15 -10.72
C GLN A 19 4.59 -43.37 -11.56
N THR A 20 3.78 -43.19 -12.55
CA THR A 20 3.68 -44.14 -13.65
C THR A 20 4.90 -43.87 -14.56
N GLY A 21 5.78 -44.81 -14.67
CA GLY A 21 7.18 -44.76 -15.11
C GLY A 21 7.51 -44.21 -16.52
N ASN A 22 6.73 -43.35 -17.14
CA ASN A 22 6.95 -42.83 -18.47
C ASN A 22 6.81 -41.31 -18.53
N GLY A 23 7.82 -40.58 -18.01
CA GLY A 23 7.99 -39.17 -18.32
C GLY A 23 7.13 -38.21 -17.49
N VAL A 24 7.53 -36.96 -17.49
CA VAL A 24 6.79 -35.86 -16.84
C VAL A 24 5.61 -35.48 -17.74
N ASN A 25 4.37 -35.68 -17.24
CA ASN A 25 3.19 -35.19 -17.93
C ASN A 25 2.96 -33.72 -17.58
N VAL A 26 3.04 -32.87 -18.57
CA VAL A 26 2.69 -31.44 -18.44
C VAL A 26 1.16 -31.35 -18.35
N ILE A 27 0.63 -30.93 -17.18
CA ILE A 27 -0.80 -30.77 -16.93
C ILE A 27 -1.29 -29.41 -17.43
N SER A 28 -0.45 -28.37 -17.32
CA SER A 28 -0.80 -27.03 -17.75
C SER A 28 0.47 -26.33 -18.26
N ASN A 29 0.34 -25.61 -19.37
CA ASN A 29 1.37 -24.77 -19.93
C ASN A 29 0.76 -23.40 -20.18
N LEU A 30 1.18 -22.41 -19.40
CA LEU A 30 0.67 -21.06 -19.47
C LEU A 30 1.74 -20.15 -20.06
N TYR A 31 1.45 -19.50 -21.16
CA TYR A 31 2.33 -18.54 -21.81
C TYR A 31 1.68 -17.16 -21.83
N SER A 32 2.45 -16.14 -21.52
CA SER A 32 2.01 -14.76 -21.59
C SER A 32 3.09 -13.87 -22.15
N ASP A 33 2.75 -13.08 -23.15
CA ASP A 33 3.60 -12.03 -23.71
C ASP A 33 2.76 -10.76 -23.85
N ASN A 34 2.88 -9.87 -22.85
CA ASN A 34 2.09 -8.65 -22.75
C ASN A 34 2.99 -7.43 -22.75
N ASP A 35 2.71 -6.46 -23.61
CA ASP A 35 3.35 -5.16 -23.59
C ASP A 35 2.58 -4.21 -22.68
N LEU A 36 3.24 -3.73 -21.62
CA LEU A 36 2.69 -2.76 -20.69
C LEU A 36 3.34 -1.38 -20.90
N SER A 37 2.58 -0.46 -21.46
CA SER A 37 2.96 0.95 -21.54
C SER A 37 2.05 1.79 -20.70
N THR A 38 2.58 2.38 -19.63
CA THR A 38 1.79 3.18 -18.69
C THR A 38 2.53 4.43 -18.25
N THR A 39 1.75 5.47 -17.95
CA THR A 39 2.25 6.71 -17.39
C THR A 39 1.56 6.94 -16.05
N ARG A 40 2.35 7.32 -15.05
CA ARG A 40 1.85 7.72 -13.73
C ARG A 40 2.31 9.14 -13.43
N ILE A 41 1.35 10.02 -13.12
CA ILE A 41 1.62 11.41 -12.74
C ILE A 41 1.12 11.58 -11.32
N SER A 42 1.92 12.20 -10.45
CA SER A 42 1.49 12.52 -9.09
C SER A 42 2.03 13.87 -8.64
N GLY A 43 1.22 14.56 -7.83
CA GLY A 43 1.58 15.81 -7.18
C GLY A 43 1.09 15.80 -5.73
N TYR A 44 1.66 16.64 -4.89
CA TYR A 44 1.21 16.81 -3.51
C TYR A 44 1.28 18.27 -3.09
N LEU A 45 0.40 18.62 -2.14
CA LEU A 45 0.41 19.88 -1.43
C LEU A 45 0.33 19.58 0.07
N GLN A 46 1.13 20.27 0.86
CA GLN A 46 1.14 20.12 2.32
C GLN A 46 1.41 21.48 2.95
N ASP A 47 0.72 21.74 4.08
CA ASP A 47 0.94 22.94 4.88
C ASP A 47 1.03 22.61 6.37
N VAL A 48 1.66 23.50 7.12
CA VAL A 48 1.96 23.36 8.55
C VAL A 48 1.54 24.61 9.29
N PHE A 49 0.55 24.48 10.16
CA PHE A 49 0.08 25.54 11.03
C PHE A 49 0.52 25.32 12.46
N LYS A 50 1.24 26.30 13.03
CA LYS A 50 1.65 26.30 14.43
C LYS A 50 0.94 27.44 15.16
N PHE A 51 0.26 27.10 16.24
CA PHE A 51 -0.41 28.11 17.07
C PHE A 51 -0.29 27.77 18.54
N ARG A 52 -0.21 28.81 19.36
CA ARG A 52 -0.09 28.68 20.81
C ARG A 52 -1.39 29.10 21.47
N THR A 53 -1.82 28.32 22.44
CA THR A 53 -2.99 28.57 23.30
C THR A 53 -2.56 28.67 24.75
N LYS A 54 -3.52 28.96 25.65
CA LYS A 54 -3.29 28.91 27.09
C LYS A 54 -2.94 27.50 27.60
N GLN A 55 -3.36 26.45 26.89
CA GLN A 55 -3.14 25.05 27.24
C GLN A 55 -1.78 24.53 26.75
N GLY A 56 -1.27 25.06 25.63
CA GLY A 56 -0.03 24.57 25.04
C GLY A 56 0.17 25.01 23.59
N MET A 57 1.14 24.39 22.96
CA MET A 57 1.47 24.61 21.56
C MET A 57 0.89 23.49 20.70
N PHE A 58 0.16 23.86 19.69
CA PHE A 58 -0.39 22.96 18.67
C PHE A 58 0.37 23.09 17.36
N THR A 59 0.59 21.97 16.72
CA THR A 59 1.11 21.88 15.34
C THR A 59 0.14 21.05 14.52
N LEU A 60 -0.55 21.66 13.59
CA LEU A 60 -1.44 21.00 12.64
C LEU A 60 -0.73 20.88 11.29
N ILE A 61 -0.68 19.69 10.76
CA ILE A 61 -0.12 19.41 9.42
C ILE A 61 -1.24 18.82 8.59
N GLY A 62 -1.58 19.49 7.48
CA GLY A 62 -2.56 19.01 6.52
C GLY A 62 -1.92 18.82 5.17
N GLY A 63 -2.28 17.76 4.46
CA GLY A 63 -1.75 17.53 3.12
C GLY A 63 -2.68 16.69 2.27
N ILE A 64 -2.55 16.84 0.96
CA ILE A 64 -3.24 16.05 -0.03
C ILE A 64 -2.26 15.64 -1.13
N ARG A 65 -2.33 14.40 -1.54
CA ARG A 65 -1.62 13.90 -2.72
C ARG A 65 -2.65 13.45 -3.74
N GLY A 66 -2.50 13.92 -4.99
CA GLY A 66 -3.22 13.43 -6.15
C GLY A 66 -2.30 12.56 -7.00
N SER A 67 -2.81 11.50 -7.56
CA SER A 67 -2.10 10.71 -8.57
C SER A 67 -3.06 10.20 -9.64
N TYR A 68 -2.58 10.17 -10.87
CA TYR A 68 -3.29 9.62 -12.02
C TYR A 68 -2.47 8.51 -12.64
N TRP A 69 -3.13 7.37 -12.92
CA TRP A 69 -2.51 6.24 -13.59
C TRP A 69 -3.23 5.96 -14.91
N SER A 70 -2.50 6.00 -16.01
CA SER A 70 -3.08 5.89 -17.36
C SER A 70 -3.56 4.48 -17.70
N TYR A 71 -3.05 3.45 -17.02
CA TYR A 71 -3.38 2.05 -17.27
C TYR A 71 -4.87 1.75 -17.08
N ASN A 72 -5.41 2.05 -15.91
CA ASN A 72 -6.82 1.88 -15.56
C ASN A 72 -7.61 3.20 -15.50
N LYS A 73 -6.98 4.32 -15.93
CA LYS A 73 -7.53 5.67 -15.86
C LYS A 73 -7.96 6.10 -14.46
N GLU A 74 -7.33 5.53 -13.44
CA GLU A 74 -7.65 5.78 -12.04
C GLU A 74 -7.06 7.10 -11.58
N PHE A 75 -7.91 7.92 -10.93
CA PHE A 75 -7.52 9.14 -10.26
C PHE A 75 -7.69 8.97 -8.75
N ILE A 76 -6.62 9.14 -8.01
CA ILE A 76 -6.53 8.85 -6.58
C ILE A 76 -6.25 10.12 -5.81
N PHE A 77 -6.98 10.34 -4.72
CA PHE A 77 -6.73 11.38 -3.74
C PHE A 77 -6.39 10.78 -2.38
N SER A 78 -5.25 11.18 -1.82
CA SER A 78 -4.71 10.69 -0.55
C SER A 78 -4.58 11.86 0.44
N PRO A 79 -5.67 12.29 1.08
CA PRO A 79 -5.62 13.29 2.14
C PRO A 79 -5.00 12.72 3.41
N ARG A 80 -4.29 13.59 4.15
CA ARG A 80 -3.71 13.26 5.45
C ARG A 80 -3.74 14.47 6.36
N VAL A 81 -3.93 14.24 7.63
CA VAL A 81 -3.85 15.26 8.65
C VAL A 81 -3.17 14.70 9.90
N SER A 82 -2.37 15.52 10.54
CA SER A 82 -1.81 15.19 11.84
C SER A 82 -1.82 16.41 12.77
N LEU A 83 -1.98 16.14 14.05
CA LEU A 83 -2.00 17.11 15.12
C LEU A 83 -0.96 16.71 16.16
N GLY A 84 -0.06 17.63 16.45
CA GLY A 84 0.88 17.56 17.58
C GLY A 84 0.43 18.55 18.65
N PHE A 85 0.54 18.17 19.92
CA PHE A 85 0.23 19.00 21.05
C PHE A 85 1.30 18.87 22.12
N ILE A 86 1.89 20.00 22.53
CA ILE A 86 2.83 20.10 23.65
C ILE A 86 2.16 20.96 24.73
N PRO A 87 1.80 20.38 25.88
CA PRO A 87 1.13 21.12 26.95
C PRO A 87 2.07 22.12 27.64
N ASN A 88 1.52 23.24 28.11
CA ASN A 88 2.30 24.23 28.85
C ASN A 88 2.71 23.77 30.26
N PHE A 89 2.00 22.79 30.85
CA PHE A 89 2.31 22.28 32.17
C PHE A 89 3.52 21.35 32.20
N ASP A 90 3.83 20.68 31.06
CA ASP A 90 5.04 19.87 30.90
C ASP A 90 5.48 19.85 29.43
N GLN A 91 6.55 20.56 29.12
CA GLN A 91 7.09 20.66 27.77
C GLN A 91 7.83 19.40 27.30
N ASN A 92 8.10 18.47 28.23
CA ASN A 92 8.71 17.18 27.89
C ASN A 92 7.68 16.17 27.35
N LEU A 93 6.40 16.48 27.51
CA LEU A 93 5.29 15.66 27.04
C LEU A 93 4.81 16.13 25.67
N THR A 94 4.62 15.22 24.76
CA THR A 94 4.07 15.49 23.43
C THR A 94 2.98 14.48 23.12
N PHE A 95 1.81 14.96 22.71
CA PHE A 95 0.74 14.12 22.18
C PHE A 95 0.68 14.24 20.67
N ARG A 96 0.32 13.14 20.01
CA ARG A 96 0.18 13.08 18.55
C ARG A 96 -1.10 12.36 18.18
N ALA A 97 -1.80 12.92 17.19
CA ALA A 97 -2.90 12.24 16.53
C ALA A 97 -2.71 12.39 15.02
N ALA A 98 -2.95 11.34 14.26
CA ALA A 98 -2.86 11.41 12.81
C ALA A 98 -3.89 10.50 12.15
N THR A 99 -4.40 10.92 11.00
CA THR A 99 -5.21 10.08 10.14
C THR A 99 -4.91 10.39 8.66
N GLY A 100 -5.16 9.41 7.82
CA GLY A 100 -4.97 9.60 6.38
C GLY A 100 -5.49 8.42 5.57
N ILE A 101 -5.76 8.70 4.29
CA ILE A 101 -6.13 7.71 3.30
C ILE A 101 -4.93 7.47 2.40
N TYR A 102 -4.56 6.21 2.26
CA TYR A 102 -3.41 5.79 1.48
C TYR A 102 -3.85 4.79 0.43
N TYR A 103 -3.25 4.89 -0.75
CA TYR A 103 -3.51 3.97 -1.84
C TYR A 103 -2.21 3.32 -2.30
N GLN A 104 -2.30 2.04 -2.57
CA GLN A 104 -1.25 1.26 -3.18
C GLN A 104 -1.76 0.71 -4.50
N SER A 105 -1.14 1.14 -5.58
CA SER A 105 -1.46 0.59 -6.90
C SER A 105 -1.01 -0.86 -6.98
N PRO A 106 -1.74 -1.68 -7.73
CA PRO A 106 -1.37 -3.07 -7.96
C PRO A 106 0.04 -3.21 -8.53
N PHE A 107 0.73 -4.27 -8.15
CA PHE A 107 1.95 -4.70 -8.82
C PHE A 107 1.59 -5.34 -10.16
N TYR A 108 2.54 -5.37 -11.10
CA TYR A 108 2.29 -5.95 -12.43
C TYR A 108 1.83 -7.42 -12.38
N LYS A 109 2.26 -8.19 -11.38
CA LYS A 109 1.81 -9.57 -11.16
C LYS A 109 0.33 -9.67 -10.82
N GLU A 110 -0.19 -8.68 -10.10
CA GLU A 110 -1.60 -8.59 -9.70
C GLU A 110 -2.51 -8.15 -10.86
N LEU A 111 -1.92 -7.56 -11.93
CA LEU A 111 -2.67 -7.15 -13.11
C LEU A 111 -3.09 -8.32 -14.00
N ARG A 112 -2.57 -9.52 -13.76
CA ARG A 112 -2.85 -10.69 -14.58
C ARG A 112 -4.17 -11.33 -14.18
N THR A 113 -4.95 -11.70 -15.18
CA THR A 113 -6.12 -12.56 -15.02
C THR A 113 -6.06 -13.69 -16.03
N THR A 114 -6.42 -14.89 -15.62
CA THR A 114 -6.51 -16.03 -16.53
C THR A 114 -7.91 -16.02 -17.15
N VAL A 115 -7.97 -16.01 -18.46
CA VAL A 115 -9.20 -16.11 -19.25
C VAL A 115 -9.06 -17.27 -20.24
N GLN A 116 -10.20 -17.86 -20.66
CA GLN A 116 -10.18 -18.89 -21.69
C GLN A 116 -10.36 -18.27 -23.07
N ASP A 117 -9.54 -18.69 -24.01
CA ASP A 117 -9.70 -18.32 -25.39
C ASP A 117 -10.89 -19.05 -26.04
N ALA A 118 -11.22 -18.71 -27.29
CA ALA A 118 -12.32 -19.35 -28.02
C ALA A 118 -12.12 -20.87 -28.26
N ALA A 119 -10.90 -21.37 -28.12
CA ALA A 119 -10.53 -22.77 -28.23
C ALA A 119 -10.53 -23.50 -26.88
N GLY A 120 -10.81 -22.79 -25.77
CA GLY A 120 -10.82 -23.34 -24.40
C GLY A 120 -9.45 -23.41 -23.75
N ASN A 121 -8.42 -22.76 -24.28
CA ASN A 121 -7.11 -22.71 -23.67
C ASN A 121 -7.04 -21.55 -22.68
N ASP A 122 -6.34 -21.75 -21.57
CA ASP A 122 -6.07 -20.71 -20.61
C ASP A 122 -5.02 -19.74 -21.16
N ILE A 123 -5.38 -18.47 -21.25
CA ILE A 123 -4.48 -17.38 -21.62
C ILE A 123 -4.44 -16.33 -20.52
N ILE A 124 -3.33 -15.62 -20.39
CA ILE A 124 -3.17 -14.54 -19.42
C ILE A 124 -3.40 -13.20 -20.12
N GLU A 125 -4.39 -12.48 -19.63
CA GLU A 125 -4.65 -11.11 -20.02
C GLU A 125 -4.38 -10.13 -18.87
N LEU A 126 -4.18 -8.85 -19.23
CA LEU A 126 -4.01 -7.79 -18.26
C LEU A 126 -5.36 -7.20 -17.86
N ASN A 127 -5.70 -7.34 -16.59
CA ASN A 127 -6.92 -6.79 -16.02
C ASN A 127 -6.81 -5.26 -15.89
N LYS A 128 -7.58 -4.53 -16.67
CA LYS A 128 -7.64 -3.06 -16.67
C LYS A 128 -8.63 -2.49 -15.64
N ASP A 129 -9.47 -3.35 -15.06
CA ASP A 129 -10.51 -2.93 -14.11
C ASP A 129 -10.05 -3.02 -12.65
N ILE A 130 -8.81 -3.46 -12.44
CA ILE A 130 -8.24 -3.58 -11.11
C ILE A 130 -8.02 -2.20 -10.48
N LYS A 131 -8.50 -2.04 -9.26
CA LYS A 131 -8.38 -0.80 -8.48
C LYS A 131 -7.19 -0.83 -7.54
N SER A 132 -6.70 0.36 -7.19
CA SER A 132 -5.69 0.49 -6.15
C SER A 132 -6.25 0.10 -4.79
N GLN A 133 -5.49 -0.68 -4.03
CA GLN A 133 -5.81 -1.03 -2.65
C GLN A 133 -5.85 0.23 -1.80
N ARG A 134 -6.86 0.35 -0.94
CA ARG A 134 -7.05 1.50 -0.06
C ARG A 134 -6.80 1.12 1.39
N SER A 135 -6.10 1.99 2.12
CA SER A 135 -5.97 1.86 3.56
C SER A 135 -6.24 3.19 4.27
N ILE A 136 -7.02 3.13 5.34
CA ILE A 136 -7.30 4.27 6.22
C ILE A 136 -6.57 4.01 7.53
N HIS A 137 -5.77 4.98 7.94
CA HIS A 137 -4.94 4.88 9.14
C HIS A 137 -5.42 5.86 10.20
N PHE A 138 -5.45 5.40 11.45
CA PHE A 138 -5.64 6.22 12.63
C PHE A 138 -4.51 5.93 13.61
N ILE A 139 -3.84 6.97 14.05
CA ILE A 139 -2.70 6.89 14.96
C ILE A 139 -2.96 7.87 16.10
N LEU A 140 -2.78 7.39 17.31
CA LEU A 140 -2.77 8.21 18.51
C LEU A 140 -1.54 7.83 19.33
N GLY A 141 -0.73 8.81 19.68
CA GLY A 141 0.52 8.53 20.38
C GLY A 141 0.96 9.65 21.30
N GLY A 142 1.97 9.34 22.08
CA GLY A 142 2.61 10.30 22.96
C GLY A 142 4.07 9.98 23.21
N ASP A 143 4.83 11.03 23.46
CA ASP A 143 6.23 10.96 23.82
C ASP A 143 6.45 11.64 25.17
N TYR A 144 7.31 11.06 25.98
CA TYR A 144 7.82 11.70 27.20
C TYR A 144 9.33 11.66 27.23
N THR A 145 9.95 12.84 27.36
CA THR A 145 11.40 12.98 27.42
C THR A 145 11.79 13.35 28.86
N PHE A 146 12.74 12.63 29.43
CA PHE A 146 13.24 12.90 30.77
C PHE A 146 14.75 12.68 30.87
N ARG A 147 15.36 13.26 31.88
CA ARG A 147 16.78 13.08 32.16
C ARG A 147 16.96 12.23 33.43
N ALA A 148 17.75 11.16 33.32
CA ALA A 148 18.15 10.32 34.44
C ALA A 148 19.61 9.88 34.25
N ALA A 149 20.37 9.78 35.36
CA ALA A 149 21.79 9.37 35.34
C ALA A 149 22.62 10.12 34.28
N ASP A 150 22.46 11.46 34.20
CA ASP A 150 23.12 12.35 33.24
C ASP A 150 22.88 12.02 31.76
N ARG A 151 21.85 11.25 31.44
CA ARG A 151 21.45 10.90 30.08
C ARG A 151 20.01 11.32 29.81
N ASN A 152 19.73 11.67 28.56
CA ASN A 152 18.38 11.94 28.11
C ASN A 152 17.71 10.64 27.66
N PHE A 153 16.52 10.39 28.16
CA PHE A 153 15.67 9.27 27.81
C PHE A 153 14.40 9.78 27.14
N LYS A 154 13.89 9.01 26.20
CA LYS A 154 12.59 9.24 25.59
C LYS A 154 11.80 7.93 25.62
N VAL A 155 10.58 8.02 26.13
CA VAL A 155 9.58 6.94 26.06
C VAL A 155 8.51 7.36 25.07
N SER A 156 8.14 6.46 24.17
CA SER A 156 7.11 6.68 23.15
C SER A 156 6.11 5.54 23.21
N ALA A 157 4.82 5.88 23.08
CA ALA A 157 3.74 4.91 22.96
C ALA A 157 2.79 5.35 21.85
N ASP A 158 2.42 4.41 20.96
CA ASP A 158 1.50 4.66 19.86
C ASP A 158 0.42 3.56 19.82
N LEU A 159 -0.83 4.00 19.63
CA LEU A 159 -1.97 3.17 19.26
C LEU A 159 -2.22 3.34 17.77
N TYR A 160 -2.39 2.24 17.09
CA TYR A 160 -2.53 2.21 15.64
C TYR A 160 -3.73 1.37 15.23
N TYR A 161 -4.61 1.95 14.41
CA TYR A 161 -5.70 1.24 13.76
C TYR A 161 -5.62 1.44 12.25
N LYS A 162 -5.71 0.35 11.50
CA LYS A 162 -5.68 0.34 10.03
C LYS A 162 -6.88 -0.41 9.50
N LYS A 163 -7.68 0.26 8.67
CA LYS A 163 -8.72 -0.37 7.86
C LYS A 163 -8.19 -0.54 6.43
N LEU A 164 -8.35 -1.75 5.89
CA LEU A 164 -7.97 -2.10 4.53
C LEU A 164 -9.21 -2.36 3.70
N ASP A 165 -9.27 -1.79 2.51
CA ASP A 165 -10.33 -1.98 1.53
C ASP A 165 -9.70 -2.31 0.17
N ASP A 166 -10.46 -2.98 -0.71
CA ASP A 166 -10.05 -3.34 -2.07
C ASP A 166 -8.75 -4.20 -2.09
N LEU A 167 -8.64 -5.14 -1.15
CA LEU A 167 -7.49 -6.05 -1.10
C LEU A 167 -7.51 -6.98 -2.30
N ILE A 168 -6.36 -7.12 -2.93
CA ILE A 168 -6.15 -8.05 -4.04
C ILE A 168 -5.72 -9.38 -3.44
N PRO A 169 -6.52 -10.45 -3.58
CA PRO A 169 -6.11 -11.77 -3.11
C PRO A 169 -4.96 -12.31 -3.99
N TYR A 170 -4.05 -13.01 -3.35
CA TYR A 170 -2.98 -13.77 -4.01
C TYR A 170 -3.44 -15.18 -4.34
#